data_d6251ba958742a5e7955761de04faaee
#
_entry.id   d6251ba958742a5e7955761de04faaee
#
_cell.length_a   1.000
_cell.length_b   1.000
_cell.length_c   1.000
_cell.angle_alpha   90.00
_cell.angle_beta   90.00
_cell.angle_gamma   90.00
#
_symmetry.space_group_name_H-M   'P 1'
#
loop_
_entity.id
_entity.type
_entity.pdbx_description
1 polymer ?
#
loop_
_entity_poly.entity_id
_entity_poly.type
_entity_poly.pdbx_seq_one_letter_code
_entity_poly.pdbx_strand_id
1 'polypeptide(L)'
;MALIQKETSLEQSSTRATQKSVETRLPIVSLILWVITMLGMAVTIWMAFLYAPTDAIQGPPQRIFYFHVPIAWIGMLAFVVMAGAGVAYLWKKDERWDWLARASAEIGVVFISLALITGSIWGKTTWGTWWTWDARLTTTLILW
;
A
#
# COMPACT_ATOMS: atom_id res chain seq x y z
N MET A 1 2.49 53.18 -14.75
CA MET A 1 3.38 52.10 -15.16
C MET A 1 4.23 51.55 -14.02
N ALA A 2 4.89 52.36 -13.21
CA ALA A 2 5.72 51.90 -12.06
C ALA A 2 4.95 51.16 -10.95
N LEU A 3 3.70 51.53 -10.66
CA LEU A 3 2.86 50.84 -9.64
C LEU A 3 2.48 49.41 -10.04
N ILE A 4 2.11 49.21 -11.31
CA ILE A 4 1.76 47.86 -11.84
C ILE A 4 2.99 46.94 -11.79
N GLN A 5 4.15 47.47 -12.10
CA GLN A 5 5.41 46.71 -12.08
C GLN A 5 5.84 46.32 -10.67
N LYS A 6 5.51 47.15 -9.67
CA LYS A 6 5.75 46.85 -8.25
C LYS A 6 4.80 45.77 -7.72
N GLU A 7 3.52 45.82 -8.09
CA GLU A 7 2.54 44.81 -7.68
C GLU A 7 2.88 43.44 -8.26
N THR A 8 3.21 43.35 -9.55
CA THR A 8 3.63 42.09 -10.18
C THR A 8 4.90 41.48 -9.55
N SER A 9 5.85 42.36 -9.14
CA SER A 9 7.07 41.87 -8.47
C SER A 9 6.81 41.34 -7.06
N LEU A 10 5.86 41.96 -6.33
CA LEU A 10 5.46 41.49 -5.00
C LEU A 10 4.70 40.13 -5.07
N GLU A 11 3.78 39.97 -6.02
CA GLU A 11 3.08 38.73 -6.27
C GLU A 11 4.05 37.60 -6.66
N GLN A 12 4.99 37.87 -7.56
CA GLN A 12 6.01 36.88 -7.93
C GLN A 12 6.91 36.49 -6.75
N SER A 13 7.26 37.47 -5.89
CA SER A 13 8.05 37.19 -4.68
C SER A 13 7.29 36.33 -3.69
N SER A 14 6.00 36.61 -3.47
CA SER A 14 5.12 35.82 -2.60
C SER A 14 4.94 34.40 -3.11
N THR A 15 4.68 34.23 -4.41
CA THR A 15 4.50 32.92 -5.05
C THR A 15 5.78 32.09 -4.96
N ARG A 16 6.95 32.69 -5.21
CA ARG A 16 8.25 32.02 -5.08
C ARG A 16 8.55 31.59 -3.63
N ALA A 17 8.22 32.45 -2.65
CA ALA A 17 8.41 32.09 -1.22
C ALA A 17 7.53 30.91 -0.81
N THR A 18 6.26 30.89 -1.24
CA THR A 18 5.33 29.80 -0.98
C THR A 18 5.78 28.51 -1.66
N GLN A 19 6.20 28.58 -2.93
CA GLN A 19 6.70 27.43 -3.69
C GLN A 19 7.96 26.84 -3.04
N LYS A 20 8.91 27.68 -2.63
CA LYS A 20 10.14 27.26 -1.96
C LYS A 20 9.85 26.58 -0.60
N SER A 21 8.85 27.08 0.15
CA SER A 21 8.46 26.46 1.43
C SER A 21 7.80 25.08 1.25
N VAL A 22 7.03 24.89 0.19
CA VAL A 22 6.42 23.61 -0.17
C VAL A 22 7.49 22.60 -0.62
N GLU A 23 8.40 23.02 -1.50
CA GLU A 23 9.50 22.18 -1.97
C GLU A 23 10.43 21.71 -0.84
N THR A 24 10.60 22.51 0.21
CA THR A 24 11.46 22.15 1.35
C THR A 24 10.73 21.21 2.32
N ARG A 25 9.41 21.33 2.45
CA ARG A 25 8.62 20.49 3.36
C ARG A 25 8.38 19.07 2.85
N LEU A 26 8.18 18.91 1.54
CA LEU A 26 7.95 17.60 0.93
C LEU A 26 9.08 16.57 1.20
N PRO A 27 10.37 16.92 1.02
CA PRO A 27 11.44 15.98 1.31
C PRO A 27 11.56 15.65 2.80
N ILE A 28 11.27 16.59 3.71
CA ILE A 28 11.30 16.33 5.16
C ILE A 28 10.18 15.36 5.55
N VAL A 29 8.95 15.58 5.08
CA VAL A 29 7.82 14.71 5.36
C VAL A 29 8.08 13.31 4.81
N SER A 30 8.58 13.20 3.57
CA SER A 30 8.92 11.90 2.99
C SER A 30 10.02 11.19 3.77
N LEU A 31 11.05 11.90 4.21
CA LEU A 31 12.11 11.34 5.04
C LEU A 31 11.57 10.80 6.37
N ILE A 32 10.71 11.56 7.05
CA ILE A 32 10.07 11.12 8.30
C ILE A 32 9.25 9.86 8.06
N LEU A 33 8.44 9.82 6.99
CA LEU A 33 7.65 8.65 6.63
C LEU A 33 8.54 7.43 6.34
N TRP A 34 9.65 7.61 5.62
CA TRP A 34 10.62 6.55 5.37
C TRP A 34 11.23 6.02 6.67
N VAL A 35 11.65 6.89 7.58
CA VAL A 35 12.23 6.50 8.87
C VAL A 35 11.22 5.73 9.71
N ILE A 36 9.99 6.23 9.82
CA ILE A 36 8.91 5.56 10.57
C ILE A 36 8.62 4.19 9.97
N THR A 37 8.54 4.08 8.63
CA THR A 37 8.28 2.81 7.94
C THR A 37 9.41 1.82 8.18
N MET A 38 10.67 2.24 8.09
CA MET A 38 11.83 1.38 8.33
C MET A 38 11.89 0.89 9.78
N LEU A 39 11.67 1.79 10.75
CA LEU A 39 11.62 1.41 12.17
C LEU A 39 10.44 0.47 12.45
N GLY A 40 9.26 0.76 11.93
CA GLY A 40 8.09 -0.11 12.07
C GLY A 40 8.33 -1.50 11.48
N MET A 41 8.95 -1.58 10.30
CA MET A 41 9.32 -2.85 9.68
C MET A 41 10.33 -3.63 10.53
N ALA A 42 11.37 -2.96 11.03
CA ALA A 42 12.38 -3.59 11.90
C ALA A 42 11.74 -4.16 13.19
N VAL A 43 10.86 -3.39 13.83
CA VAL A 43 10.12 -3.85 15.02
C VAL A 43 9.22 -5.04 14.68
N THR A 44 8.49 -4.99 13.56
CA THR A 44 7.61 -6.09 13.13
C THR A 44 8.39 -7.37 12.86
N ILE A 45 9.53 -7.27 12.19
CA ILE A 45 10.42 -8.42 11.94
C ILE A 45 10.95 -8.97 13.27
N TRP A 46 11.43 -8.11 14.16
CA TRP A 46 11.90 -8.52 15.49
C TRP A 46 10.79 -9.23 16.29
N MET A 47 9.59 -8.66 16.32
CA MET A 47 8.45 -9.28 17.01
C MET A 47 8.06 -10.63 16.42
N ALA A 48 8.01 -10.75 15.09
CA ALA A 48 7.59 -11.98 14.42
C ALA A 48 8.60 -13.13 14.60
N PHE A 49 9.90 -12.82 14.58
CA PHE A 49 10.93 -13.87 14.57
C PHE A 49 11.57 -14.15 15.93
N LEU A 50 11.68 -13.14 16.79
CA LEU A 50 12.39 -13.26 18.07
C LEU A 50 11.47 -13.20 19.29
N TYR A 51 10.38 -12.44 19.24
CA TYR A 51 9.48 -12.25 20.37
C TYR A 51 8.29 -13.23 20.37
N ALA A 52 7.68 -13.47 19.20
CA ALA A 52 6.50 -14.33 19.11
C ALA A 52 6.84 -15.79 19.45
N PRO A 53 6.10 -16.42 20.37
CA PRO A 53 6.29 -17.84 20.68
C PRO A 53 5.98 -18.68 19.45
N THR A 54 6.62 -19.84 19.38
CA THR A 54 6.33 -20.82 18.32
C THR A 54 4.99 -21.51 18.60
N ASP A 55 4.11 -21.55 17.61
CA ASP A 55 2.83 -22.25 17.72
C ASP A 55 3.03 -23.74 17.96
N ALA A 56 2.23 -24.32 18.86
CA ALA A 56 2.36 -25.71 19.25
C ALA A 56 1.88 -26.71 18.17
N ILE A 57 1.00 -26.27 17.26
CA ILE A 57 0.41 -27.12 16.21
C ILE A 57 1.10 -26.87 14.87
N GLN A 58 1.26 -25.61 14.47
CA GLN A 58 1.81 -25.25 13.16
C GLN A 58 3.34 -25.14 13.16
N GLY A 59 3.95 -24.99 14.33
CA GLY A 59 5.39 -24.81 14.45
C GLY A 59 5.90 -23.49 13.85
N PRO A 60 7.19 -23.42 13.44
CA PRO A 60 7.82 -22.22 12.87
C PRO A 60 7.11 -21.61 11.64
N PRO A 61 6.48 -22.39 10.73
CA PRO A 61 5.77 -21.86 9.57
C PRO A 61 4.63 -20.90 9.90
N GLN A 62 4.05 -20.98 11.11
CA GLN A 62 3.02 -20.04 11.56
C GLN A 62 3.47 -18.58 11.48
N ARG A 63 4.77 -18.30 11.57
CA ARG A 63 5.32 -16.92 11.47
C ARG A 63 5.05 -16.25 10.13
N ILE A 64 4.82 -17.00 9.06
CA ILE A 64 4.41 -16.47 7.75
C ILE A 64 3.09 -15.70 7.85
N PHE A 65 2.20 -16.10 8.77
CA PHE A 65 0.91 -15.46 9.00
C PHE A 65 1.02 -13.97 9.37
N TYR A 66 2.06 -13.59 10.12
CA TYR A 66 2.24 -12.20 10.54
C TYR A 66 2.47 -11.25 9.35
N PHE A 67 2.96 -11.77 8.24
CA PHE A 67 3.16 -11.01 6.99
C PHE A 67 2.04 -11.29 5.99
N HIS A 68 1.66 -12.55 5.82
CA HIS A 68 0.65 -12.96 4.86
C HIS A 68 -0.71 -12.29 5.09
N VAL A 69 -1.20 -12.29 6.32
CA VAL A 69 -2.54 -11.76 6.64
C VAL A 69 -2.64 -10.25 6.36
N PRO A 70 -1.75 -9.38 6.86
CA PRO A 70 -1.78 -7.96 6.51
C PRO A 70 -1.65 -7.70 5.00
N ILE A 71 -0.77 -8.42 4.32
CA ILE A 71 -0.57 -8.30 2.87
C ILE A 71 -1.87 -8.63 2.13
N ALA A 72 -2.52 -9.75 2.47
CA ALA A 72 -3.79 -10.14 1.87
C ALA A 72 -4.90 -9.10 2.13
N TRP A 73 -5.01 -8.58 3.35
CA TRP A 73 -5.98 -7.54 3.69
C TRP A 73 -5.78 -6.25 2.91
N ILE A 74 -4.54 -5.77 2.78
CA ILE A 74 -4.24 -4.58 2.00
C ILE A 74 -4.59 -4.80 0.52
N GLY A 75 -4.25 -5.95 -0.04
CA GLY A 75 -4.58 -6.29 -1.42
C GLY A 75 -6.09 -6.32 -1.67
N MET A 76 -6.85 -6.98 -0.79
CA MET A 76 -8.32 -7.01 -0.88
C MET A 76 -8.95 -5.62 -0.74
N LEU A 77 -8.47 -4.82 0.22
CA LEU A 77 -8.94 -3.45 0.42
C LEU A 77 -8.66 -2.57 -0.81
N ALA A 78 -7.50 -2.73 -1.42
CA ALA A 78 -7.15 -1.98 -2.63
C ALA A 78 -8.15 -2.26 -3.77
N PHE A 79 -8.58 -3.51 -3.96
CA PHE A 79 -9.61 -3.83 -4.95
C PHE A 79 -11.01 -3.29 -4.58
N VAL A 80 -11.35 -3.24 -3.30
CA VAL A 80 -12.59 -2.59 -2.84
C VAL A 80 -12.56 -1.10 -3.16
N VAL A 81 -11.43 -0.43 -2.88
CA VAL A 81 -11.25 0.99 -3.21
C VAL A 81 -11.30 1.20 -4.72
N MET A 82 -10.65 0.34 -5.52
CA MET A 82 -10.70 0.39 -6.98
C MET A 82 -12.13 0.30 -7.49
N ALA A 83 -12.91 -0.67 -7.00
CA ALA A 83 -14.31 -0.84 -7.40
C ALA A 83 -15.16 0.39 -7.03
N GLY A 84 -15.01 0.90 -5.81
CA GLY A 84 -15.72 2.11 -5.36
C GLY A 84 -15.35 3.34 -6.17
N ALA A 85 -14.06 3.53 -6.47
CA ALA A 85 -13.58 4.61 -7.31
C ALA A 85 -14.10 4.47 -8.77
N GLY A 86 -14.14 3.25 -9.32
CA GLY A 86 -14.72 2.98 -10.63
C GLY A 86 -16.20 3.36 -10.72
N VAL A 87 -17.00 2.99 -9.72
CA VAL A 87 -18.40 3.40 -9.62
C VAL A 87 -18.54 4.92 -9.51
N ALA A 88 -17.73 5.56 -8.67
CA ALA A 88 -17.74 7.02 -8.53
C ALA A 88 -17.37 7.73 -9.84
N TYR A 89 -16.40 7.19 -10.59
CA TYR A 89 -16.05 7.70 -11.92
C TYR A 89 -17.21 7.61 -12.91
N LEU A 90 -17.94 6.50 -12.94
CA LEU A 90 -19.09 6.34 -13.82
C LEU A 90 -20.20 7.37 -13.53
N TRP A 91 -20.41 7.73 -12.27
CA TRP A 91 -21.41 8.70 -11.87
C TRP A 91 -20.97 10.15 -12.05
N LYS A 92 -19.75 10.49 -11.64
CA LYS A 92 -19.28 11.88 -11.55
C LYS A 92 -18.51 12.34 -12.79
N LYS A 93 -17.98 11.40 -13.59
CA LYS A 93 -17.10 11.65 -14.76
C LYS A 93 -15.89 12.55 -14.44
N ASP A 94 -15.39 12.52 -13.20
CA ASP A 94 -14.22 13.26 -12.74
C ASP A 94 -13.00 12.34 -12.80
N GLU A 95 -11.95 12.77 -13.50
CA GLU A 95 -10.71 12.02 -13.72
C GLU A 95 -9.98 11.62 -12.43
N ARG A 96 -10.21 12.33 -11.33
CA ARG A 96 -9.60 11.98 -10.02
C ARG A 96 -9.98 10.58 -9.56
N TRP A 97 -11.21 10.15 -9.86
CA TRP A 97 -11.69 8.81 -9.52
C TRP A 97 -11.05 7.74 -10.39
N ASP A 98 -10.79 8.03 -11.66
CA ASP A 98 -10.06 7.13 -12.55
C ASP A 98 -8.60 6.94 -12.09
N TRP A 99 -7.94 8.02 -11.70
CA TRP A 99 -6.58 7.95 -11.16
C TRP A 99 -6.52 7.15 -9.87
N LEU A 100 -7.49 7.34 -8.96
CA LEU A 100 -7.58 6.55 -7.73
C LEU A 100 -7.80 5.07 -8.02
N ALA A 101 -8.69 4.75 -8.98
CA ALA A 101 -8.96 3.38 -9.38
C ALA A 101 -7.70 2.69 -9.93
N ARG A 102 -6.97 3.35 -10.83
CA ARG A 102 -5.71 2.83 -11.40
C ARG A 102 -4.64 2.60 -10.35
N ALA A 103 -4.36 3.59 -9.51
CA ALA A 103 -3.38 3.46 -8.43
C ALA A 103 -3.75 2.33 -7.46
N SER A 104 -5.04 2.19 -7.13
CA SER A 104 -5.52 1.11 -6.26
C SER A 104 -5.39 -0.26 -6.93
N ALA A 105 -5.62 -0.35 -8.25
CA ALA A 105 -5.43 -1.60 -8.99
C ALA A 105 -3.97 -2.07 -8.97
N GLU A 106 -3.02 -1.17 -9.21
CA GLU A 106 -1.58 -1.47 -9.16
C GLU A 106 -1.16 -1.99 -7.78
N ILE A 107 -1.58 -1.29 -6.72
CA ILE A 107 -1.32 -1.71 -5.33
C ILE A 107 -1.97 -3.09 -5.08
N GLY A 108 -3.23 -3.27 -5.50
CA GLY A 108 -3.97 -4.52 -5.33
C GLY A 108 -3.26 -5.71 -5.96
N VAL A 109 -2.83 -5.58 -7.22
CA VAL A 109 -2.11 -6.65 -7.95
C VAL A 109 -0.81 -7.00 -7.24
N VAL A 110 0.00 -6.01 -6.81
CA VAL A 110 1.26 -6.28 -6.10
C VAL A 110 1.01 -7.03 -4.80
N PHE A 111 0.07 -6.55 -3.97
CA PHE A 111 -0.19 -7.16 -2.67
C PHE A 111 -0.86 -8.54 -2.78
N ILE A 112 -1.77 -8.76 -3.73
CA ILE A 112 -2.34 -10.10 -3.95
C ILE A 112 -1.29 -11.06 -4.53
N SER A 113 -0.38 -10.60 -5.39
CA SER A 113 0.75 -11.44 -5.83
C SER A 113 1.59 -11.93 -4.65
N LEU A 114 1.95 -11.02 -3.74
CA LEU A 114 2.66 -11.37 -2.51
C LEU A 114 1.85 -12.30 -1.61
N ALA A 115 0.53 -12.09 -1.50
CA ALA A 115 -0.36 -12.96 -0.75
C ALA A 115 -0.43 -14.38 -1.35
N LEU A 116 -0.54 -14.51 -2.67
CA LEU A 116 -0.53 -15.80 -3.36
C LEU A 116 0.79 -16.55 -3.15
N ILE A 117 1.93 -15.86 -3.24
CA ILE A 117 3.26 -16.45 -3.02
C ILE A 117 3.40 -16.91 -1.56
N THR A 118 3.17 -16.03 -0.60
CA THR A 118 3.33 -16.35 0.83
C THR A 118 2.32 -17.39 1.29
N GLY A 119 1.09 -17.36 0.77
CA GLY A 119 0.05 -18.34 1.02
C GLY A 119 0.39 -19.73 0.48
N SER A 120 1.00 -19.81 -0.71
CA SER A 120 1.47 -21.08 -1.28
C SER A 120 2.61 -21.68 -0.46
N ILE A 121 3.56 -20.87 0.01
CA ILE A 121 4.65 -21.32 0.89
C ILE A 121 4.07 -21.89 2.20
N TRP A 122 3.15 -21.16 2.82
CA TRP A 122 2.47 -21.61 4.04
C TRP A 122 1.63 -22.88 3.79
N GLY A 123 0.91 -22.94 2.68
CA GLY A 123 0.11 -24.11 2.27
C GLY A 123 0.96 -25.36 2.13
N LYS A 124 2.15 -25.24 1.52
CA LYS A 124 3.07 -26.36 1.38
C LYS A 124 3.51 -26.94 2.72
N THR A 125 3.77 -26.08 3.71
CA THR A 125 4.20 -26.52 5.03
C THR A 125 3.06 -27.08 5.88
N THR A 126 1.82 -26.62 5.66
CA THR A 126 0.65 -27.00 6.48
C THR A 126 -0.16 -28.13 5.87
N TRP A 127 -0.37 -28.11 4.56
CA TRP A 127 -1.20 -29.07 3.82
C TRP A 127 -0.41 -30.04 2.95
N GLY A 128 0.90 -29.88 2.85
CA GLY A 128 1.76 -30.73 2.02
C GLY A 128 1.71 -30.40 0.53
N THR A 129 0.90 -29.45 0.09
CA THR A 129 0.78 -29.02 -1.32
C THR A 129 0.93 -27.52 -1.47
N TRP A 130 1.50 -27.08 -2.60
CA TRP A 130 1.66 -25.66 -2.92
C TRP A 130 0.36 -24.96 -3.26
N TRP A 131 -0.61 -25.71 -3.76
CA TRP A 131 -1.87 -25.18 -4.26
C TRP A 131 -3.00 -26.19 -4.10
N THR A 132 -4.15 -25.70 -3.70
CA THR A 132 -5.42 -26.42 -3.72
C THR A 132 -6.43 -25.60 -4.53
N TRP A 133 -7.24 -26.27 -5.33
CA TRP A 133 -8.29 -25.61 -6.13
C TRP A 133 -9.56 -25.38 -5.30
N ASP A 134 -9.41 -24.96 -4.06
CA ASP A 134 -10.54 -24.54 -3.25
C ASP A 134 -11.10 -23.19 -3.71
N ALA A 135 -12.34 -22.88 -3.32
CA ALA A 135 -13.03 -21.67 -3.76
C ALA A 135 -12.26 -20.39 -3.38
N ARG A 136 -11.61 -20.35 -2.24
CA ARG A 136 -10.87 -19.19 -1.74
C ARG A 136 -9.66 -18.88 -2.64
N LEU A 137 -8.80 -19.86 -2.87
CA LEU A 137 -7.59 -19.68 -3.69
C LEU A 137 -7.96 -19.41 -5.14
N THR A 138 -8.94 -20.15 -5.67
CA THR A 138 -9.41 -19.97 -7.05
C THR A 138 -10.02 -18.59 -7.29
N THR A 139 -10.87 -18.10 -6.39
CA THR A 139 -11.45 -16.75 -6.53
C THR A 139 -10.42 -15.65 -6.34
N THR A 140 -9.43 -15.84 -5.46
CA THR A 140 -8.33 -14.88 -5.30
C THR A 140 -7.47 -14.80 -6.56
N LEU A 141 -7.21 -15.95 -7.21
CA LEU A 141 -6.48 -15.98 -8.49
C LEU A 141 -7.27 -15.33 -9.63
N ILE A 142 -8.59 -15.52 -9.67
CA ILE A 142 -9.45 -14.86 -10.67
C ILE A 142 -9.50 -13.35 -10.45
N LEU A 143 -9.49 -12.90 -9.19
CA LEU A 143 -9.48 -11.48 -8.85
C LEU A 143 -8.16 -10.81 -9.27
N TRP A 144 -7.04 -11.51 -9.17
CA TRP A 144 -5.70 -11.07 -9.55
C TRP A 144 -5.56 -10.92 -11.06
#